data_ad0e288ea6b68366d1b8c422a1f76a35
#
_entry.id   ad0e288ea6b68366d1b8c422a1f76a35
#
_cell.length_a   1.000
_cell.length_b   1.000
_cell.length_c   1.000
_cell.angle_alpha   90.00
_cell.angle_beta   90.00
_cell.angle_gamma   90.00
#
_symmetry.space_group_name_H-M   'P 1'
#
loop_
_entity.id
_entity.type
_entity.pdbx_description
1 polymer ?
#
loop_
_entity_poly.entity_id
_entity_poly.type
_entity_poly.pdbx_seq_one_letter_code
_entity_poly.pdbx_strand_id
1 'polypeptide(L)'
;MERVANKERRLIDMHVHMVGNGGGGSGGWLRLDGWHRWLAGFMLRQLGLPASALEGNLEAIYSGHLARLVRESSMDAVVLLAHERVHDPDGTPRHDLGSMFVPNDVVLDLAAKFPEFLAGVSIHPARRDSIDELERCLERGAVLVKCLPNCQNIDPSDERYRPFWERMAAAGLPLLAHTGGEHTVPIINAAYADPKLLWLPLECGVTVIAAHCATGSGVFDIDYFDDWAAMLREFPNLYGDLSALVSLNRCGHLRDCLREEIAPRILHGSDFPVPVLGHRLWLQGWIDRATFRRCQSIRNPLERDWQFKRALGFGDEVATRVDGLLRSAAPAASLPVMLSAAKQL
;
A
#
# COMPACT_ATOMS: atom_id res chain seq x y z
N MET A 1 -26.36 31.19 10.54
CA MET A 1 -25.82 30.34 9.48
C MET A 1 -24.33 30.19 9.72
N GLU A 2 -23.94 29.13 10.45
CA GLU A 2 -22.55 28.83 10.75
C GLU A 2 -21.86 28.38 9.47
N ARG A 3 -20.74 29.04 9.14
CA ARG A 3 -19.81 28.55 8.13
C ARG A 3 -19.25 27.23 8.63
N VAL A 4 -19.74 26.10 8.06
CA VAL A 4 -19.01 24.83 8.13
C VAL A 4 -17.67 25.08 7.46
N ALA A 5 -16.61 25.14 8.27
CA ALA A 5 -15.25 25.24 7.77
C ALA A 5 -15.03 24.08 6.81
N ASN A 6 -14.84 24.40 5.54
CA ASN A 6 -14.43 23.43 4.53
C ASN A 6 -13.02 22.98 4.91
N LYS A 7 -12.92 21.87 5.66
CA LYS A 7 -11.62 21.31 6.04
C LYS A 7 -11.00 20.80 4.75
N GLU A 8 -9.98 21.48 4.26
CA GLU A 8 -9.23 21.06 3.09
C GLU A 8 -8.83 19.58 3.28
N ARG A 9 -8.99 18.77 2.22
CA ARG A 9 -8.59 17.37 2.23
C ARG A 9 -7.06 17.30 2.25
N ARG A 10 -6.53 16.35 3.03
CA ARG A 10 -5.10 16.11 3.13
C ARG A 10 -4.54 15.50 1.85
N LEU A 11 -3.31 15.89 1.51
CA LEU A 11 -2.51 15.19 0.50
C LEU A 11 -1.89 13.95 1.15
N ILE A 12 -2.32 12.77 0.74
CA ILE A 12 -1.89 11.50 1.33
C ILE A 12 -1.19 10.62 0.30
N ASP A 13 -0.01 10.12 0.66
CA ASP A 13 0.64 9.01 -0.02
C ASP A 13 0.15 7.70 0.63
N MET A 14 -0.65 6.92 -0.11
CA MET A 14 -1.30 5.74 0.46
C MET A 14 -0.47 4.47 0.42
N HIS A 15 0.72 4.49 -0.17
CA HIS A 15 1.50 3.28 -0.41
C HIS A 15 2.96 3.47 0.01
N VAL A 16 3.19 3.35 1.31
CA VAL A 16 4.52 3.49 1.93
C VAL A 16 4.80 2.30 2.82
N HIS A 17 5.80 1.48 2.47
CA HIS A 17 6.12 0.28 3.22
C HIS A 17 6.89 0.59 4.50
N MET A 18 6.48 -0.01 5.62
CA MET A 18 7.31 -0.12 6.80
C MET A 18 8.36 -1.21 6.57
N VAL A 19 9.60 -0.91 6.92
CA VAL A 19 10.71 -1.86 6.90
C VAL A 19 11.24 -2.04 8.31
N GLY A 20 11.34 -3.29 8.75
CA GLY A 20 11.81 -3.63 10.08
C GLY A 20 12.56 -4.95 10.10
N ASN A 21 13.46 -5.13 11.07
CA ASN A 21 14.27 -6.33 11.27
C ASN A 21 14.04 -7.01 12.62
N GLY A 22 13.09 -6.50 13.43
CA GLY A 22 12.86 -6.99 14.78
C GLY A 22 13.87 -6.55 15.82
N GLY A 23 14.85 -5.72 15.44
CA GLY A 23 15.92 -5.26 16.33
C GLY A 23 15.44 -4.44 17.54
N GLY A 24 14.21 -3.92 17.50
CA GLY A 24 13.53 -3.25 18.60
C GLY A 24 12.65 -4.15 19.47
N GLY A 25 12.67 -5.47 19.26
CA GLY A 25 11.79 -6.40 19.99
C GLY A 25 10.34 -6.45 19.48
N SER A 26 10.09 -5.96 18.26
CA SER A 26 8.75 -5.91 17.63
C SER A 26 8.18 -7.28 17.26
N GLY A 27 9.01 -8.33 17.25
CA GLY A 27 8.65 -9.65 16.71
C GLY A 27 8.67 -9.71 15.17
N GLY A 28 8.97 -8.60 14.48
CA GLY A 28 9.22 -8.56 13.06
C GLY A 28 10.54 -9.25 12.67
N TRP A 29 10.76 -9.46 11.38
CA TRP A 29 12.01 -9.99 10.86
C TRP A 29 12.22 -9.59 9.40
N LEU A 30 13.48 -9.56 8.99
CA LEU A 30 13.92 -9.30 7.62
C LEU A 30 15.00 -10.32 7.26
N ARG A 31 14.77 -11.10 6.21
CA ARG A 31 15.74 -12.08 5.67
C ARG A 31 16.30 -11.54 4.38
N LEU A 32 17.59 -11.28 4.39
CA LEU A 32 18.30 -10.77 3.24
C LEU A 32 19.45 -11.72 2.92
N ASP A 33 19.37 -12.36 1.79
CA ASP A 33 20.40 -13.20 1.22
C ASP A 33 20.96 -12.59 -0.08
N GLY A 34 22.20 -12.91 -0.42
CA GLY A 34 22.85 -12.60 -1.69
C GLY A 34 22.46 -11.24 -2.28
N TRP A 35 21.72 -11.27 -3.38
CA TRP A 35 21.27 -10.11 -4.13
C TRP A 35 20.33 -9.19 -3.31
N HIS A 36 19.41 -9.75 -2.50
CA HIS A 36 18.46 -8.95 -1.71
C HIS A 36 19.19 -8.12 -0.64
N ARG A 37 20.27 -8.61 -0.04
CA ARG A 37 21.10 -7.84 0.90
C ARG A 37 21.78 -6.66 0.21
N TRP A 38 22.28 -6.88 -1.01
CA TRP A 38 22.87 -5.80 -1.80
C TRP A 38 21.81 -4.76 -2.17
N LEU A 39 20.63 -5.19 -2.66
CA LEU A 39 19.51 -4.32 -3.00
C LEU A 39 19.03 -3.51 -1.78
N ALA A 40 18.85 -4.14 -0.63
CA ALA A 40 18.47 -3.45 0.61
C ALA A 40 19.53 -2.39 1.01
N GLY A 41 20.81 -2.70 0.92
CA GLY A 41 21.90 -1.74 1.16
C GLY A 41 21.88 -0.58 0.17
N PHE A 42 21.58 -0.84 -1.11
CA PHE A 42 21.40 0.19 -2.12
C PHE A 42 20.19 1.09 -1.81
N MET A 43 19.05 0.50 -1.47
CA MET A 43 17.83 1.25 -1.10
C MET A 43 18.07 2.13 0.13
N LEU A 44 18.70 1.61 1.20
CA LEU A 44 19.04 2.41 2.37
C LEU A 44 19.96 3.60 2.02
N ARG A 45 20.95 3.40 1.14
CA ARG A 45 21.81 4.51 0.68
C ARG A 45 21.02 5.56 -0.10
N GLN A 46 20.05 5.15 -0.93
CA GLN A 46 19.16 6.09 -1.64
C GLN A 46 18.31 6.91 -0.66
N LEU A 47 18.02 6.36 0.51
CA LEU A 47 17.34 7.03 1.61
C LEU A 47 18.26 7.90 2.47
N GLY A 48 19.58 7.88 2.23
CA GLY A 48 20.55 8.55 3.09
C GLY A 48 20.78 7.85 4.44
N LEU A 49 20.41 6.56 4.54
CA LEU A 49 20.64 5.73 5.73
C LEU A 49 21.88 4.87 5.56
N PRO A 50 22.68 4.68 6.63
CA PRO A 50 23.86 3.81 6.57
C PRO A 50 23.43 2.34 6.51
N ALA A 51 24.24 1.50 5.85
CA ALA A 51 23.98 0.06 5.77
C ALA A 51 23.97 -0.62 7.17
N SER A 52 24.69 -0.05 8.15
CA SER A 52 24.67 -0.50 9.55
C SER A 52 23.29 -0.37 10.22
N ALA A 53 22.35 0.37 9.63
CA ALA A 53 20.97 0.41 10.12
C ALA A 53 20.32 -0.98 10.11
N LEU A 54 20.76 -1.89 9.21
CA LEU A 54 20.28 -3.28 9.15
C LEU A 54 20.70 -4.12 10.38
N GLU A 55 21.71 -3.69 11.14
CA GLU A 55 22.22 -4.40 12.30
C GLU A 55 21.67 -3.85 13.63
N GLY A 56 20.99 -2.69 13.58
CA GLY A 56 20.39 -2.03 14.73
C GLY A 56 18.88 -2.17 14.83
N ASN A 57 18.24 -1.25 15.56
CA ASN A 57 16.79 -1.11 15.57
C ASN A 57 16.35 -0.37 14.29
N LEU A 58 16.18 -1.14 13.21
CA LEU A 58 15.83 -0.61 11.90
C LEU A 58 14.47 0.10 11.94
N GLU A 59 13.49 -0.42 12.69
CA GLU A 59 12.14 0.18 12.81
C GLU A 59 12.22 1.62 13.32
N ALA A 60 12.99 1.86 14.38
CA ALA A 60 13.12 3.19 14.97
C ALA A 60 13.90 4.16 14.05
N ILE A 61 14.99 3.68 13.44
CA ILE A 61 15.81 4.49 12.52
C ILE A 61 14.99 4.88 11.29
N TYR A 62 14.30 3.89 10.68
CA TYR A 62 13.53 4.08 9.46
C TYR A 62 12.30 4.96 9.69
N SER A 63 11.51 4.71 10.74
CA SER A 63 10.32 5.50 11.02
C SER A 63 10.63 6.95 11.37
N GLY A 64 11.67 7.19 12.16
CA GLY A 64 12.13 8.55 12.46
C GLY A 64 12.61 9.32 11.23
N HIS A 65 13.31 8.62 10.32
CA HIS A 65 13.73 9.19 9.05
C HIS A 65 12.54 9.47 8.13
N LEU A 66 11.59 8.52 8.01
CA LEU A 66 10.39 8.67 7.19
C LEU A 66 9.51 9.83 7.67
N ALA A 67 9.29 9.96 8.98
CA ALA A 67 8.53 11.08 9.53
C ALA A 67 9.13 12.45 9.14
N ARG A 68 10.46 12.55 9.12
CA ARG A 68 11.16 13.74 8.63
C ARG A 68 10.91 13.96 7.14
N LEU A 69 11.00 12.90 6.31
CA LEU A 69 10.76 13.00 4.87
C LEU A 69 9.32 13.46 4.57
N VAL A 70 8.32 12.96 5.31
CA VAL A 70 6.94 13.43 5.15
C VAL A 70 6.82 14.92 5.45
N ARG A 71 7.38 15.38 6.59
CA ARG A 71 7.36 16.83 6.97
C ARG A 71 8.08 17.73 5.98
N GLU A 72 9.08 17.21 5.27
CA GLU A 72 9.87 17.91 4.26
C GLU A 72 9.32 17.73 2.83
N SER A 73 8.13 17.12 2.67
CA SER A 73 7.46 16.89 1.39
C SER A 73 6.16 17.69 1.28
N SER A 74 5.52 17.60 0.13
CA SER A 74 4.18 18.13 -0.11
C SER A 74 3.07 17.28 0.52
N MET A 75 3.36 16.09 1.06
CA MET A 75 2.37 15.21 1.65
C MET A 75 2.08 15.59 3.10
N ASP A 76 0.80 15.63 3.46
CA ASP A 76 0.36 15.86 4.86
C ASP A 76 0.49 14.58 5.70
N ALA A 77 0.34 13.43 5.08
CA ALA A 77 0.45 12.12 5.74
C ALA A 77 0.81 11.01 4.74
N VAL A 78 1.22 9.88 5.30
CA VAL A 78 1.42 8.62 4.55
C VAL A 78 0.68 7.48 5.22
N VAL A 79 0.18 6.52 4.43
CA VAL A 79 -0.28 5.25 4.98
C VAL A 79 0.91 4.31 5.08
N LEU A 80 1.31 4.01 6.31
CA LEU A 80 2.44 3.15 6.62
C LEU A 80 1.97 1.70 6.67
N LEU A 81 2.49 0.87 5.77
CA LEU A 81 2.00 -0.48 5.51
C LEU A 81 2.77 -1.54 6.31
N ALA A 82 2.06 -2.36 7.08
CA ALA A 82 2.56 -3.61 7.64
C ALA A 82 2.77 -4.66 6.55
N HIS A 83 3.41 -5.78 6.91
CA HIS A 83 3.63 -6.90 5.99
C HIS A 83 3.41 -8.23 6.71
N GLU A 84 2.35 -8.94 6.33
CA GLU A 84 1.98 -10.24 6.91
C GLU A 84 2.85 -11.36 6.37
N ARG A 85 2.91 -12.46 7.10
CA ARG A 85 3.60 -13.71 6.72
C ARG A 85 2.86 -14.43 5.60
N VAL A 86 3.58 -15.37 4.98
CA VAL A 86 2.97 -16.39 4.13
C VAL A 86 2.19 -17.37 5.02
N HIS A 87 1.01 -17.77 4.58
CA HIS A 87 0.23 -18.84 5.21
C HIS A 87 -0.16 -19.90 4.16
N ASP A 88 -0.28 -21.13 4.61
CA ASP A 88 -0.93 -22.16 3.83
C ASP A 88 -2.46 -21.91 3.79
N PRO A 89 -3.18 -22.50 2.82
CA PRO A 89 -4.63 -22.30 2.70
C PRO A 89 -5.46 -22.78 3.91
N ASP A 90 -4.88 -23.56 4.82
CA ASP A 90 -5.48 -23.99 6.09
C ASP A 90 -5.23 -23.01 7.25
N GLY A 91 -4.55 -21.91 6.98
CA GLY A 91 -4.20 -20.87 7.95
C GLY A 91 -2.90 -21.12 8.72
N THR A 92 -2.16 -22.18 8.40
CA THR A 92 -0.87 -22.46 9.05
C THR A 92 0.19 -21.45 8.59
N PRO A 93 0.85 -20.70 9.51
CA PRO A 93 1.88 -19.74 9.13
C PRO A 93 3.15 -20.47 8.66
N ARG A 94 3.70 -20.02 7.53
CA ARG A 94 4.92 -20.55 6.93
C ARG A 94 6.11 -19.68 7.31
N HIS A 95 6.77 -20.04 8.40
CA HIS A 95 7.93 -19.32 8.90
C HIS A 95 9.18 -19.49 8.03
N ASP A 96 9.21 -20.47 7.15
CA ASP A 96 10.29 -20.77 6.22
C ASP A 96 10.20 -19.99 4.90
N LEU A 97 9.04 -19.38 4.61
CA LEU A 97 8.78 -18.62 3.38
C LEU A 97 8.76 -17.12 3.63
N GLY A 98 8.88 -16.36 2.53
CA GLY A 98 8.90 -14.89 2.55
C GLY A 98 10.25 -14.33 2.99
N SER A 99 10.44 -13.03 2.74
CA SER A 99 11.69 -12.30 3.06
C SER A 99 11.52 -11.33 4.21
N MET A 100 10.29 -10.98 4.61
CA MET A 100 10.04 -10.02 5.69
C MET A 100 8.69 -10.27 6.38
N PHE A 101 8.62 -9.80 7.61
CA PHE A 101 7.38 -9.69 8.38
C PHE A 101 7.43 -8.41 9.22
N VAL A 102 6.42 -7.58 9.10
CA VAL A 102 6.23 -6.39 9.92
C VAL A 102 4.88 -6.53 10.61
N PRO A 103 4.85 -6.76 11.93
CA PRO A 103 3.61 -6.90 12.70
C PRO A 103 2.70 -5.67 12.59
N ASN A 104 1.39 -5.87 12.64
CA ASN A 104 0.41 -4.78 12.64
C ASN A 104 0.62 -3.82 13.81
N ASP A 105 1.05 -4.32 14.97
CA ASP A 105 1.34 -3.48 16.15
C ASP A 105 2.39 -2.40 15.85
N VAL A 106 3.38 -2.68 15.02
CA VAL A 106 4.42 -1.70 14.66
C VAL A 106 3.81 -0.47 13.97
N VAL A 107 2.98 -0.69 12.96
CA VAL A 107 2.36 0.44 12.23
C VAL A 107 1.28 1.14 13.04
N LEU A 108 0.54 0.41 13.87
CA LEU A 108 -0.48 0.97 14.77
C LEU A 108 0.16 1.85 15.87
N ASP A 109 1.25 1.38 16.49
CA ASP A 109 2.00 2.15 17.49
C ASP A 109 2.66 3.39 16.88
N LEU A 110 3.22 3.25 15.67
CA LEU A 110 3.83 4.37 14.96
C LEU A 110 2.80 5.42 14.53
N ALA A 111 1.60 5.01 14.08
CA ALA A 111 0.51 5.92 13.76
C ALA A 111 -0.03 6.65 15.01
N ALA A 112 -0.05 5.98 16.17
CA ALA A 112 -0.40 6.64 17.43
C ALA A 112 0.67 7.64 17.89
N LYS A 113 1.93 7.44 17.52
CA LYS A 113 3.08 8.27 17.92
C LYS A 113 3.35 9.44 16.99
N PHE A 114 3.17 9.27 15.68
CA PHE A 114 3.51 10.24 14.65
C PHE A 114 2.24 10.67 13.89
N PRO A 115 1.84 11.94 13.96
CA PRO A 115 0.62 12.42 13.29
C PRO A 115 0.69 12.34 11.75
N GLU A 116 1.88 12.19 11.19
CA GLU A 116 2.11 12.01 9.77
C GLU A 116 1.81 10.60 9.27
N PHE A 117 1.64 9.62 10.19
CA PHE A 117 1.40 8.23 9.83
C PHE A 117 -0.05 7.81 10.04
N LEU A 118 -0.57 7.07 9.07
CA LEU A 118 -1.83 6.35 9.14
C LEU A 118 -1.52 4.86 9.05
N ALA A 119 -2.21 4.03 9.84
CA ALA A 119 -1.88 2.61 9.92
C ALA A 119 -2.56 1.80 8.80
N GLY A 120 -1.78 1.30 7.85
CA GLY A 120 -2.18 0.26 6.90
C GLY A 120 -1.74 -1.11 7.43
N VAL A 121 -2.71 -1.91 7.86
CA VAL A 121 -2.43 -3.24 8.44
C VAL A 121 -2.34 -4.31 7.36
N SER A 122 -1.77 -5.46 7.68
CA SER A 122 -1.71 -6.61 6.77
C SER A 122 -2.21 -7.84 7.50
N ILE A 123 -3.25 -8.48 6.96
CA ILE A 123 -3.91 -9.62 7.58
C ILE A 123 -4.16 -10.67 6.50
N HIS A 124 -3.62 -11.87 6.69
CA HIS A 124 -3.89 -12.97 5.78
C HIS A 124 -5.29 -13.57 6.07
N PRO A 125 -6.21 -13.62 5.09
CA PRO A 125 -7.59 -14.03 5.34
C PRO A 125 -7.72 -15.51 5.76
N ALA A 126 -6.74 -16.38 5.44
CA ALA A 126 -6.71 -17.77 5.89
C ALA A 126 -6.35 -17.94 7.37
N ARG A 127 -5.85 -16.92 8.06
CA ARG A 127 -5.56 -17.02 9.50
C ARG A 127 -6.81 -17.45 10.27
N ARG A 128 -6.64 -18.32 11.25
CA ARG A 128 -7.77 -18.78 12.09
C ARG A 128 -8.39 -17.66 12.92
N ASP A 129 -7.60 -16.65 13.27
CA ASP A 129 -7.97 -15.45 14.01
C ASP A 129 -8.12 -14.21 13.11
N SER A 130 -8.33 -14.38 11.79
CA SER A 130 -8.34 -13.26 10.84
C SER A 130 -9.38 -12.18 11.18
N ILE A 131 -10.57 -12.58 11.61
CA ILE A 131 -11.64 -11.66 12.01
C ILE A 131 -11.29 -10.97 13.34
N ASP A 132 -10.82 -11.71 14.34
CA ASP A 132 -10.44 -11.14 15.65
C ASP A 132 -9.29 -10.14 15.49
N GLU A 133 -8.29 -10.45 14.64
CA GLU A 133 -7.19 -9.55 14.30
C GLU A 133 -7.70 -8.31 13.55
N LEU A 134 -8.67 -8.46 12.64
CA LEU A 134 -9.29 -7.35 11.94
C LEU A 134 -10.00 -6.40 12.92
N GLU A 135 -10.80 -6.94 13.85
CA GLU A 135 -11.49 -6.15 14.89
C GLU A 135 -10.48 -5.39 15.75
N ARG A 136 -9.45 -6.09 16.22
CA ARG A 136 -8.39 -5.48 17.02
C ARG A 136 -7.70 -4.33 16.28
N CYS A 137 -7.42 -4.50 14.99
CA CYS A 137 -6.81 -3.46 14.17
C CYS A 137 -7.76 -2.27 13.95
N LEU A 138 -9.05 -2.52 13.72
CA LEU A 138 -10.08 -1.47 13.59
C LEU A 138 -10.19 -0.63 14.86
N GLU A 139 -10.26 -1.28 16.04
CA GLU A 139 -10.30 -0.59 17.34
C GLU A 139 -9.07 0.32 17.56
N ARG A 140 -7.93 -0.04 16.98
CA ARG A 140 -6.68 0.72 17.06
C ARG A 140 -6.48 1.73 15.92
N GLY A 141 -7.49 1.92 15.05
CA GLY A 141 -7.49 2.96 14.03
C GLY A 141 -6.80 2.57 12.72
N ALA A 142 -6.81 1.29 12.34
CA ALA A 142 -6.41 0.87 11.00
C ALA A 142 -7.26 1.56 9.92
N VAL A 143 -6.62 2.05 8.85
CA VAL A 143 -7.29 2.80 7.78
C VAL A 143 -7.41 2.03 6.47
N LEU A 144 -6.64 0.96 6.29
CA LEU A 144 -6.76 0.01 5.18
C LEU A 144 -6.07 -1.32 5.52
N VAL A 145 -6.39 -2.37 4.74
CA VAL A 145 -5.65 -3.64 4.74
C VAL A 145 -4.79 -3.72 3.49
N LYS A 146 -3.50 -4.05 3.66
CA LYS A 146 -2.57 -4.37 2.56
C LYS A 146 -2.43 -5.88 2.43
N CYS A 147 -2.50 -6.40 1.22
CA CYS A 147 -2.04 -7.75 0.92
C CYS A 147 -1.16 -7.78 -0.33
N LEU A 148 -0.29 -8.80 -0.40
CA LEU A 148 0.49 -9.17 -1.56
C LEU A 148 0.09 -10.60 -1.97
N PRO A 149 -1.00 -10.77 -2.74
CA PRO A 149 -1.59 -12.07 -3.02
C PRO A 149 -0.58 -13.10 -3.54
N ASN A 150 0.22 -12.71 -4.52
CA ASN A 150 1.24 -13.55 -5.13
C ASN A 150 2.43 -13.91 -4.22
N CYS A 151 2.75 -13.06 -3.22
CA CYS A 151 3.86 -13.26 -2.29
C CYS A 151 3.44 -13.88 -0.97
N GLN A 152 2.19 -13.66 -0.54
CA GLN A 152 1.64 -14.17 0.72
C GLN A 152 0.81 -15.44 0.56
N ASN A 153 0.67 -15.97 -0.68
CA ASN A 153 -0.13 -17.14 -1.01
C ASN A 153 -1.64 -16.93 -0.74
N ILE A 154 -2.16 -15.74 -1.07
CA ILE A 154 -3.56 -15.41 -0.95
C ILE A 154 -4.23 -15.52 -2.32
N ASP A 155 -5.21 -16.41 -2.48
CA ASP A 155 -6.15 -16.34 -3.59
C ASP A 155 -7.31 -15.43 -3.18
N PRO A 156 -7.41 -14.17 -3.68
CA PRO A 156 -8.48 -13.28 -3.24
C PRO A 156 -9.88 -13.77 -3.63
N SER A 157 -9.98 -14.66 -4.62
CA SER A 157 -11.23 -15.23 -5.12
C SER A 157 -11.70 -16.47 -4.36
N ASP A 158 -10.95 -16.93 -3.35
CA ASP A 158 -11.34 -18.09 -2.56
C ASP A 158 -12.57 -17.77 -1.71
N GLU A 159 -13.67 -18.48 -1.97
CA GLU A 159 -14.95 -18.30 -1.27
C GLU A 159 -14.87 -18.49 0.25
N ARG A 160 -13.85 -19.19 0.75
CA ARG A 160 -13.63 -19.33 2.19
C ARG A 160 -13.31 -17.99 2.86
N TYR A 161 -12.83 -17.01 2.09
CA TYR A 161 -12.50 -15.67 2.59
C TYR A 161 -13.67 -14.68 2.52
N ARG A 162 -14.83 -15.07 1.97
CA ARG A 162 -16.02 -14.21 1.88
C ARG A 162 -16.38 -13.54 3.22
N PRO A 163 -16.43 -14.27 4.37
CA PRO A 163 -16.74 -13.60 5.65
C PRO A 163 -15.74 -12.51 6.04
N PHE A 164 -14.47 -12.65 5.69
CA PHE A 164 -13.44 -11.66 5.94
C PHE A 164 -13.66 -10.40 5.05
N TRP A 165 -13.96 -10.60 3.75
CA TRP A 165 -14.24 -9.50 2.84
C TRP A 165 -15.52 -8.77 3.20
N GLU A 166 -16.59 -9.48 3.55
CA GLU A 166 -17.86 -8.90 4.00
C GLU A 166 -17.66 -8.08 5.28
N ARG A 167 -16.82 -8.55 6.20
CA ARG A 167 -16.50 -7.81 7.43
C ARG A 167 -15.71 -6.53 7.13
N MET A 168 -14.74 -6.57 6.20
CA MET A 168 -14.04 -5.39 5.74
C MET A 168 -14.99 -4.37 5.11
N ALA A 169 -15.90 -4.83 4.23
CA ALA A 169 -16.90 -3.98 3.58
C ALA A 169 -17.82 -3.32 4.61
N ALA A 170 -18.32 -4.07 5.60
CA ALA A 170 -19.16 -3.56 6.68
C ALA A 170 -18.44 -2.50 7.55
N ALA A 171 -17.10 -2.61 7.67
CA ALA A 171 -16.27 -1.62 8.36
C ALA A 171 -15.92 -0.41 7.48
N GLY A 172 -16.22 -0.46 6.18
CA GLY A 172 -15.75 0.53 5.21
C GLY A 172 -14.22 0.55 5.06
N LEU A 173 -13.54 -0.57 5.35
CA LEU A 173 -12.07 -0.66 5.35
C LEU A 173 -11.57 -1.07 3.95
N PRO A 174 -10.81 -0.21 3.23
CA PRO A 174 -10.31 -0.53 1.89
C PRO A 174 -9.27 -1.64 1.89
N LEU A 175 -9.18 -2.36 0.78
CA LEU A 175 -8.14 -3.32 0.45
C LEU A 175 -7.14 -2.71 -0.54
N LEU A 176 -5.87 -2.61 -0.18
CA LEU A 176 -4.77 -2.35 -1.10
C LEU A 176 -4.11 -3.68 -1.45
N ALA A 177 -4.43 -4.22 -2.62
CA ALA A 177 -3.91 -5.49 -3.12
C ALA A 177 -2.75 -5.25 -4.10
N HIS A 178 -1.61 -5.91 -3.87
CA HIS A 178 -0.55 -5.95 -4.89
C HIS A 178 -1.04 -6.69 -6.12
N THR A 179 -0.79 -6.13 -7.31
CA THR A 179 -1.15 -6.70 -8.61
C THR A 179 -0.02 -6.50 -9.61
N GLY A 180 0.06 -7.35 -10.64
CA GLY A 180 1.11 -7.27 -11.64
C GLY A 180 2.47 -7.84 -11.17
N GLY A 181 3.55 -7.37 -11.78
CA GLY A 181 4.89 -7.90 -11.54
C GLY A 181 5.46 -7.59 -10.15
N GLU A 182 6.32 -8.47 -9.61
CA GLU A 182 7.00 -8.29 -8.31
C GLU A 182 8.45 -8.82 -8.40
N HIS A 183 9.41 -8.04 -7.87
CA HIS A 183 10.85 -8.40 -7.89
C HIS A 183 11.57 -8.08 -6.58
N THR A 184 10.88 -7.54 -5.58
CA THR A 184 11.47 -7.15 -4.29
C THR A 184 11.20 -8.17 -3.19
N VAL A 185 10.09 -8.90 -3.32
CA VAL A 185 9.65 -9.93 -2.38
C VAL A 185 9.50 -11.27 -3.11
N PRO A 186 9.90 -12.41 -2.50
CA PRO A 186 9.76 -13.72 -3.13
C PRO A 186 8.31 -14.04 -3.52
N ILE A 187 8.10 -14.46 -4.75
CA ILE A 187 6.79 -14.87 -5.26
C ILE A 187 6.53 -16.33 -4.86
N ILE A 188 5.37 -16.61 -4.27
CA ILE A 188 4.89 -17.93 -3.94
C ILE A 188 4.01 -18.49 -5.07
N ASN A 189 3.06 -17.68 -5.57
CA ASN A 189 2.22 -18.03 -6.70
C ASN A 189 1.99 -16.82 -7.62
N ALA A 190 2.64 -16.79 -8.76
CA ALA A 190 2.57 -15.67 -9.71
C ALA A 190 1.15 -15.43 -10.25
N ALA A 191 0.30 -16.45 -10.34
CA ALA A 191 -1.07 -16.31 -10.82
C ALA A 191 -1.93 -15.42 -9.93
N TYR A 192 -1.59 -15.30 -8.64
CA TYR A 192 -2.35 -14.47 -7.70
C TYR A 192 -2.11 -12.95 -7.86
N ALA A 193 -1.25 -12.55 -8.81
CA ALA A 193 -1.08 -11.16 -9.20
C ALA A 193 -2.13 -10.64 -10.20
N ASP A 194 -2.98 -11.53 -10.75
CA ASP A 194 -4.04 -11.18 -11.69
C ASP A 194 -5.15 -10.38 -10.99
N PRO A 195 -5.44 -9.13 -11.40
CA PRO A 195 -6.48 -8.31 -10.79
C PRO A 195 -7.88 -8.92 -10.94
N LYS A 196 -8.12 -9.84 -11.87
CA LYS A 196 -9.41 -10.52 -12.01
C LYS A 196 -9.79 -11.33 -10.77
N LEU A 197 -8.82 -11.82 -10.01
CA LEU A 197 -9.06 -12.53 -8.76
C LEU A 197 -9.63 -11.63 -7.64
N LEU A 198 -9.60 -10.31 -7.83
CA LEU A 198 -10.18 -9.35 -6.89
C LEU A 198 -11.72 -9.23 -7.01
N TRP A 199 -12.34 -10.00 -7.91
CA TRP A 199 -13.79 -9.95 -8.11
C TRP A 199 -14.58 -10.23 -6.82
N LEU A 200 -14.15 -11.22 -6.00
CA LEU A 200 -14.85 -11.59 -4.76
C LEU A 200 -14.87 -10.48 -3.70
N PRO A 201 -13.74 -9.86 -3.29
CA PRO A 201 -13.80 -8.71 -2.39
C PRO A 201 -14.59 -7.53 -2.99
N LEU A 202 -14.54 -7.30 -4.32
CA LEU A 202 -15.33 -6.26 -4.99
C LEU A 202 -16.83 -6.55 -4.89
N GLU A 203 -17.27 -7.78 -5.13
CA GLU A 203 -18.68 -8.21 -4.98
C GLU A 203 -19.16 -8.13 -3.53
N CYS A 204 -18.29 -8.43 -2.56
CA CYS A 204 -18.59 -8.24 -1.14
C CYS A 204 -18.75 -6.75 -0.75
N GLY A 205 -18.45 -5.81 -1.65
CA GLY A 205 -18.59 -4.37 -1.42
C GLY A 205 -17.33 -3.70 -0.84
N VAL A 206 -16.20 -4.41 -0.79
CA VAL A 206 -14.92 -3.81 -0.37
C VAL A 206 -14.48 -2.78 -1.41
N THR A 207 -14.03 -1.60 -0.98
CA THR A 207 -13.28 -0.70 -1.85
C THR A 207 -11.90 -1.30 -2.08
N VAL A 208 -11.59 -1.70 -3.32
CA VAL A 208 -10.34 -2.34 -3.68
C VAL A 208 -9.46 -1.39 -4.46
N ILE A 209 -8.19 -1.32 -4.09
CA ILE A 209 -7.15 -0.58 -4.80
C ILE A 209 -6.16 -1.61 -5.36
N ALA A 210 -6.13 -1.73 -6.69
CA ALA A 210 -5.11 -2.51 -7.38
C ALA A 210 -3.80 -1.71 -7.40
N ALA A 211 -2.82 -2.14 -6.61
CA ALA A 211 -1.52 -1.48 -6.57
C ALA A 211 -0.88 -1.44 -7.96
N HIS A 212 -0.20 -0.34 -8.26
CA HIS A 212 0.52 -0.15 -9.53
C HIS A 212 -0.39 -0.20 -10.78
N CYS A 213 -1.72 -0.06 -10.62
CA CYS A 213 -2.68 -0.23 -11.71
C CYS A 213 -2.48 -1.57 -12.47
N ALA A 214 -2.09 -2.62 -11.75
CA ALA A 214 -1.84 -3.97 -12.26
C ALA A 214 -0.76 -4.06 -13.38
N THR A 215 0.16 -3.09 -13.46
CA THR A 215 1.22 -3.07 -14.49
C THR A 215 2.29 -4.12 -14.25
N GLY A 216 2.91 -4.62 -15.32
CA GLY A 216 4.13 -5.41 -15.27
C GLY A 216 5.31 -4.61 -14.72
N SER A 217 6.26 -5.29 -14.06
CA SER A 217 7.46 -4.70 -13.43
C SER A 217 8.77 -5.07 -14.16
N GLY A 218 8.67 -5.78 -15.27
CA GLY A 218 9.79 -6.21 -16.08
C GLY A 218 9.36 -6.67 -17.47
N VAL A 219 10.34 -6.94 -18.33
CA VAL A 219 10.09 -7.32 -19.74
C VAL A 219 9.38 -8.66 -19.87
N PHE A 220 9.50 -9.52 -18.87
CA PHE A 220 8.93 -10.87 -18.88
C PHE A 220 7.68 -11.01 -17.99
N ASP A 221 7.29 -9.95 -17.28
CA ASP A 221 6.09 -9.98 -16.47
C ASP A 221 4.84 -9.87 -17.34
N ILE A 222 3.76 -10.49 -16.89
CA ILE A 222 2.46 -10.25 -17.47
C ILE A 222 2.02 -8.84 -17.08
N ASP A 223 1.62 -8.05 -18.06
CA ASP A 223 1.02 -6.74 -17.83
C ASP A 223 -0.50 -6.89 -17.85
N TYR A 224 -1.14 -6.59 -16.73
CA TYR A 224 -2.58 -6.71 -16.55
C TYR A 224 -3.30 -5.34 -16.56
N PHE A 225 -2.62 -4.27 -17.02
CA PHE A 225 -3.19 -2.92 -17.00
C PHE A 225 -4.53 -2.85 -17.76
N ASP A 226 -4.62 -3.44 -18.94
CA ASP A 226 -5.84 -3.42 -19.76
C ASP A 226 -6.97 -4.25 -19.12
N ASP A 227 -6.65 -5.37 -18.48
CA ASP A 227 -7.62 -6.17 -17.72
C ASP A 227 -8.18 -5.37 -16.54
N TRP A 228 -7.32 -4.73 -15.74
CA TRP A 228 -7.74 -3.86 -14.65
C TRP A 228 -8.58 -2.66 -15.17
N ALA A 229 -8.16 -2.02 -16.25
CA ALA A 229 -8.88 -0.90 -16.86
C ALA A 229 -10.28 -1.30 -17.34
N ALA A 230 -10.43 -2.52 -17.88
CA ALA A 230 -11.74 -3.07 -18.25
C ALA A 230 -12.63 -3.27 -17.01
N MET A 231 -12.09 -3.80 -15.91
CA MET A 231 -12.83 -4.02 -14.65
C MET A 231 -13.35 -2.71 -14.02
N LEU A 232 -12.72 -1.55 -14.26
CA LEU A 232 -13.22 -0.25 -13.77
C LEU A 232 -14.63 0.08 -14.23
N ARG A 233 -15.08 -0.49 -15.36
CA ARG A 233 -16.44 -0.28 -15.90
C ARG A 233 -17.48 -1.12 -15.16
N GLU A 234 -17.07 -2.25 -14.61
CA GLU A 234 -17.94 -3.22 -13.94
C GLU A 234 -18.03 -2.93 -12.43
N PHE A 235 -16.90 -2.50 -11.83
CA PHE A 235 -16.79 -2.32 -10.38
C PHE A 235 -16.58 -0.85 -9.99
N PRO A 236 -17.63 -0.14 -9.52
CA PRO A 236 -17.52 1.26 -9.11
C PRO A 236 -16.63 1.47 -7.86
N ASN A 237 -16.38 0.41 -7.09
CA ASN A 237 -15.52 0.37 -5.91
C ASN A 237 -14.07 -0.10 -6.19
N LEU A 238 -13.68 -0.23 -7.48
CA LEU A 238 -12.30 -0.51 -7.88
C LEU A 238 -11.54 0.78 -8.19
N TYR A 239 -10.31 0.86 -7.72
CA TYR A 239 -9.34 1.93 -7.94
C TYR A 239 -7.98 1.34 -8.33
N GLY A 240 -7.05 2.21 -8.72
CA GLY A 240 -5.63 1.87 -8.87
C GLY A 240 -4.75 2.95 -8.29
N ASP A 241 -3.51 2.63 -7.95
CA ASP A 241 -2.57 3.62 -7.47
C ASP A 241 -1.37 3.82 -8.42
N LEU A 242 -0.72 4.96 -8.29
CA LEU A 242 0.46 5.34 -9.09
C LEU A 242 1.78 4.87 -8.46
N SER A 243 1.74 3.96 -7.49
CA SER A 243 2.92 3.52 -6.77
C SER A 243 3.92 2.81 -7.70
N ALA A 244 5.20 3.05 -7.50
CA ALA A 244 6.31 2.58 -8.33
C ALA A 244 6.28 2.96 -9.82
N LEU A 245 5.28 3.69 -10.32
CA LEU A 245 5.18 4.02 -11.74
C LEU A 245 6.20 5.08 -12.21
N VAL A 246 6.99 5.67 -11.31
CA VAL A 246 8.15 6.52 -11.64
C VAL A 246 9.47 5.73 -11.55
N SER A 247 9.42 4.40 -11.55
CA SER A 247 10.61 3.54 -11.59
C SER A 247 11.05 3.24 -13.04
N LEU A 248 12.26 2.73 -13.23
CA LEU A 248 12.78 2.40 -14.57
C LEU A 248 12.02 1.27 -15.26
N ASN A 249 11.50 0.33 -14.51
CA ASN A 249 10.94 -0.92 -15.00
C ASN A 249 9.41 -0.94 -15.07
N ARG A 250 8.70 0.03 -14.44
CA ARG A 250 7.22 -0.02 -14.32
C ARG A 250 6.47 1.17 -14.94
N CYS A 251 7.12 2.15 -15.54
CA CYS A 251 6.45 3.38 -15.99
C CYS A 251 5.62 3.26 -17.29
N GLY A 252 5.45 2.07 -17.86
CA GLY A 252 4.81 1.87 -19.17
C GLY A 252 3.46 2.59 -19.34
N HIS A 253 2.57 2.44 -18.38
CA HIS A 253 1.20 2.95 -18.41
C HIS A 253 0.96 4.23 -17.58
N LEU A 254 2.02 4.89 -17.07
CA LEU A 254 1.84 6.06 -16.22
C LEU A 254 1.02 7.18 -16.90
N ARG A 255 1.22 7.42 -18.21
CA ARG A 255 0.40 8.39 -18.95
C ARG A 255 -1.00 7.90 -19.26
N ASP A 256 -1.20 6.59 -19.40
CA ASP A 256 -2.53 6.02 -19.63
C ASP A 256 -3.45 6.24 -18.42
N CYS A 257 -2.88 6.38 -17.21
CA CYS A 257 -3.62 6.74 -16.01
C CYS A 257 -4.24 8.16 -16.04
N LEU A 258 -3.87 8.99 -17.02
CA LEU A 258 -4.47 10.32 -17.26
C LEU A 258 -5.67 10.28 -18.21
N ARG A 259 -6.00 9.12 -18.80
CA ARG A 259 -7.18 8.99 -19.67
C ARG A 259 -8.45 9.32 -18.88
N GLU A 260 -9.39 10.03 -19.50
CA GLU A 260 -10.62 10.56 -18.88
C GLU A 260 -11.41 9.46 -18.15
N GLU A 261 -11.48 8.27 -18.71
CA GLU A 261 -12.21 7.13 -18.15
C GLU A 261 -11.47 6.45 -16.97
N ILE A 262 -10.16 6.69 -16.80
CA ILE A 262 -9.29 6.08 -15.77
C ILE A 262 -8.99 7.08 -14.64
N ALA A 263 -8.66 8.32 -14.97
CA ALA A 263 -8.18 9.34 -14.04
C ALA A 263 -9.05 9.52 -12.77
N PRO A 264 -10.40 9.41 -12.82
CA PRO A 264 -11.24 9.48 -11.62
C PRO A 264 -11.02 8.33 -10.62
N ARG A 265 -10.38 7.23 -11.05
CA ARG A 265 -10.13 6.03 -10.24
C ARG A 265 -8.67 5.89 -9.81
N ILE A 266 -7.84 6.92 -10.08
CA ILE A 266 -6.42 6.92 -9.75
C ILE A 266 -6.17 7.56 -8.39
N LEU A 267 -5.29 6.92 -7.62
CA LEU A 267 -4.86 7.35 -6.30
C LEU A 267 -3.34 7.57 -6.26
N HIS A 268 -2.88 8.45 -5.37
CA HIS A 268 -1.44 8.64 -5.17
C HIS A 268 -0.87 7.59 -4.20
N GLY A 269 0.23 6.97 -4.61
CA GLY A 269 1.10 6.13 -3.81
C GLY A 269 2.51 6.18 -4.40
N SER A 270 3.56 6.22 -3.58
CA SER A 270 4.95 6.25 -4.03
C SER A 270 5.58 4.86 -4.15
N ASP A 271 5.12 3.90 -3.35
CA ASP A 271 5.77 2.60 -3.11
C ASP A 271 7.11 2.74 -2.38
N PHE A 272 7.25 3.81 -1.59
CA PHE A 272 8.47 4.01 -0.82
C PHE A 272 8.76 2.78 0.07
N PRO A 273 9.98 2.22 0.08
CA PRO A 273 11.26 2.81 -0.35
C PRO A 273 11.76 2.43 -1.75
N VAL A 274 10.90 2.05 -2.66
CA VAL A 274 11.30 1.76 -4.05
C VAL A 274 11.96 3.00 -4.68
N PRO A 275 13.13 2.85 -5.37
CA PRO A 275 13.84 3.98 -5.95
C PRO A 275 13.05 4.73 -7.02
N VAL A 276 12.95 6.05 -6.88
CA VAL A 276 12.30 6.95 -7.85
C VAL A 276 13.33 7.40 -8.88
N LEU A 277 13.17 6.97 -10.13
CA LEU A 277 14.12 7.20 -11.23
C LEU A 277 13.37 7.64 -12.49
N GLY A 278 13.26 8.96 -12.71
CA GLY A 278 12.52 9.54 -13.83
C GLY A 278 13.19 9.44 -15.21
N HIS A 279 14.29 8.66 -15.37
CA HIS A 279 15.07 8.59 -16.62
C HIS A 279 14.23 8.12 -17.80
N ARG A 280 13.37 7.12 -17.59
CA ARG A 280 12.51 6.58 -18.66
C ARG A 280 11.48 7.61 -19.12
N LEU A 281 10.94 8.45 -18.21
CA LEU A 281 10.01 9.52 -18.57
C LEU A 281 10.65 10.52 -19.51
N TRP A 282 11.92 10.88 -19.27
CA TRP A 282 12.69 11.74 -20.15
C TRP A 282 13.04 11.06 -21.47
N LEU A 283 13.52 9.81 -21.45
CA LEU A 283 13.89 9.06 -22.66
C LEU A 283 12.69 8.84 -23.60
N GLN A 284 11.48 8.69 -23.07
CA GLN A 284 10.24 8.59 -23.83
C GLN A 284 9.70 9.95 -24.30
N GLY A 285 10.38 11.06 -23.97
CA GLY A 285 9.94 12.40 -24.33
C GLY A 285 8.67 12.88 -23.61
N TRP A 286 8.31 12.24 -22.49
CA TRP A 286 7.13 12.63 -21.70
C TRP A 286 7.38 13.88 -20.88
N ILE A 287 8.62 14.12 -20.50
CA ILE A 287 9.11 15.35 -19.87
C ILE A 287 10.37 15.83 -20.58
N ASP A 288 10.61 17.12 -20.57
CA ASP A 288 11.83 17.69 -21.12
C ASP A 288 13.06 17.51 -20.19
N ARG A 289 14.26 17.79 -20.72
CA ARG A 289 15.51 17.63 -19.97
C ARG A 289 15.60 18.56 -18.75
N ALA A 290 15.02 19.75 -18.81
CA ALA A 290 15.06 20.72 -17.73
C ALA A 290 14.18 20.23 -16.56
N THR A 291 12.97 19.76 -16.85
CA THR A 291 12.04 19.14 -15.90
C THR A 291 12.65 17.89 -15.29
N PHE A 292 13.24 17.00 -16.11
CA PHE A 292 13.93 15.81 -15.60
C PHE A 292 15.01 16.19 -14.57
N ARG A 293 15.91 17.13 -14.92
CA ARG A 293 16.99 17.56 -14.03
C ARG A 293 16.46 18.17 -12.74
N ARG A 294 15.43 19.02 -12.82
CA ARG A 294 14.78 19.65 -11.67
C ARG A 294 14.21 18.60 -10.74
N CYS A 295 13.39 17.69 -11.23
CA CYS A 295 12.77 16.65 -10.39
C CYS A 295 13.83 15.67 -9.85
N GLN A 296 14.77 15.21 -10.68
CA GLN A 296 15.80 14.25 -10.27
C GLN A 296 16.75 14.81 -9.20
N SER A 297 16.93 16.14 -9.13
CA SER A 297 17.77 16.80 -8.12
C SER A 297 17.12 16.89 -6.74
N ILE A 298 15.83 16.62 -6.60
CA ILE A 298 15.12 16.62 -5.33
C ILE A 298 15.64 15.43 -4.49
N ARG A 299 16.17 15.72 -3.30
CA ARG A 299 16.75 14.69 -2.42
C ARG A 299 15.70 13.83 -1.74
N ASN A 300 14.59 14.44 -1.30
CA ASN A 300 13.47 13.74 -0.68
C ASN A 300 12.77 12.84 -1.70
N PRO A 301 12.78 11.51 -1.58
CA PRO A 301 12.20 10.61 -2.58
C PRO A 301 10.68 10.69 -2.66
N LEU A 302 9.96 10.99 -1.58
CA LEU A 302 8.50 11.19 -1.61
C LEU A 302 8.17 12.43 -2.45
N GLU A 303 8.86 13.54 -2.21
CA GLU A 303 8.70 14.78 -2.98
C GLU A 303 9.14 14.60 -4.42
N ARG A 304 10.24 13.87 -4.68
CA ARG A 304 10.71 13.56 -6.03
C ARG A 304 9.66 12.81 -6.85
N ASP A 305 9.07 11.77 -6.28
CA ASP A 305 8.01 10.98 -6.92
C ASP A 305 6.81 11.87 -7.25
N TRP A 306 6.35 12.65 -6.30
CA TRP A 306 5.25 13.58 -6.47
C TRP A 306 5.52 14.61 -7.58
N GLN A 307 6.70 15.22 -7.59
CA GLN A 307 7.05 16.24 -8.59
C GLN A 307 7.17 15.66 -10.02
N PHE A 308 7.60 14.42 -10.19
CA PHE A 308 7.53 13.74 -11.49
C PHE A 308 6.09 13.52 -11.95
N LYS A 309 5.19 13.08 -11.06
CA LYS A 309 3.76 12.90 -11.36
C LYS A 309 3.10 14.22 -11.73
N ARG A 310 3.38 15.27 -10.96
CA ARG A 310 2.90 16.63 -11.28
C ARG A 310 3.40 17.14 -12.64
N ALA A 311 4.64 16.88 -12.97
CA ALA A 311 5.21 17.25 -14.26
C ALA A 311 4.56 16.54 -15.46
N LEU A 312 3.90 15.40 -15.22
CA LEU A 312 3.13 14.66 -16.23
C LEU A 312 1.66 15.11 -16.30
N GLY A 313 1.18 15.92 -15.36
CA GLY A 313 -0.18 16.45 -15.36
C GLY A 313 -1.10 15.89 -14.26
N PHE A 314 -0.60 15.05 -13.34
CA PHE A 314 -1.39 14.66 -12.19
C PHE A 314 -1.53 15.84 -11.23
N GLY A 315 -2.76 16.16 -10.83
CA GLY A 315 -3.08 17.21 -9.87
C GLY A 315 -3.21 16.68 -8.43
N ASP A 316 -3.55 17.58 -7.51
CA ASP A 316 -3.70 17.24 -6.08
C ASP A 316 -4.87 16.27 -5.83
N GLU A 317 -5.82 16.17 -6.77
CA GLU A 317 -6.99 15.31 -6.66
C GLU A 317 -6.65 13.84 -6.47
N VAL A 318 -5.54 13.32 -7.04
CA VAL A 318 -5.14 11.92 -6.88
C VAL A 318 -4.69 11.62 -5.44
N ALA A 319 -4.12 12.60 -4.71
CA ALA A 319 -3.69 12.47 -3.33
C ALA A 319 -4.82 12.81 -2.34
N THR A 320 -5.64 13.83 -2.64
CA THR A 320 -6.78 14.21 -1.79
C THR A 320 -7.94 13.22 -1.87
N ARG A 321 -8.07 12.48 -2.97
CA ARG A 321 -9.05 11.39 -3.12
C ARG A 321 -8.78 10.27 -2.12
N VAL A 322 -7.52 9.96 -1.84
CA VAL A 322 -7.11 9.02 -0.78
C VAL A 322 -7.73 9.37 0.56
N ASP A 323 -7.59 10.63 0.99
CA ASP A 323 -8.18 11.09 2.27
C ASP A 323 -9.70 10.87 2.33
N GLY A 324 -10.39 11.05 1.21
CA GLY A 324 -11.83 10.78 1.09
C GLY A 324 -12.21 9.31 1.25
N LEU A 325 -11.39 8.40 0.71
CA LEU A 325 -11.60 6.97 0.84
C LEU A 325 -11.32 6.47 2.25
N LEU A 326 -10.21 6.92 2.85
CA LEU A 326 -9.83 6.51 4.21
C LEU A 326 -10.78 7.04 5.29
N ARG A 327 -11.42 8.19 5.09
CA ARG A 327 -12.43 8.72 6.02
C ARG A 327 -13.69 7.86 6.06
N SER A 328 -14.02 7.17 4.98
CA SER A 328 -15.12 6.21 4.96
C SER A 328 -14.83 4.98 5.83
N ALA A 329 -13.54 4.71 6.09
CA ALA A 329 -13.06 3.65 6.97
C ALA A 329 -12.94 4.06 8.45
N ALA A 330 -13.28 5.32 8.84
CA ALA A 330 -13.31 5.69 10.24
C ALA A 330 -14.29 4.80 11.02
N PRO A 331 -13.95 4.36 12.25
CA PRO A 331 -14.74 3.39 12.98
C PRO A 331 -16.19 3.89 13.10
N ALA A 332 -17.15 3.04 12.74
CA ALA A 332 -18.55 3.28 13.04
C ALA A 332 -18.64 3.54 14.54
N ALA A 333 -19.17 4.71 14.91
CA ALA A 333 -19.43 5.04 16.31
C ALA A 333 -20.13 3.84 16.94
N SER A 334 -19.56 3.31 18.02
CA SER A 334 -19.97 2.11 18.74
C SER A 334 -21.48 1.84 18.60
N LEU A 335 -21.84 0.79 17.87
CA LEU A 335 -23.21 0.25 17.94
C LEU A 335 -23.44 -0.13 19.41
N PRO A 336 -24.53 0.34 20.05
CA PRO A 336 -24.83 -0.10 21.41
C PRO A 336 -25.01 -1.61 21.37
N VAL A 337 -24.26 -2.30 22.23
CA VAL A 337 -24.41 -3.73 22.49
C VAL A 337 -25.87 -3.92 22.92
N MET A 338 -26.72 -4.38 22.02
CA MET A 338 -28.04 -4.89 22.40
C MET A 338 -27.80 -6.19 23.16
N LEU A 339 -27.68 -6.09 24.49
CA LEU A 339 -27.76 -7.22 25.40
C LEU A 339 -29.08 -7.96 25.09
N SER A 340 -28.92 -9.13 24.47
CA SER A 340 -30.02 -10.09 24.33
C SER A 340 -30.55 -10.47 25.70
N ALA A 341 -31.65 -9.86 26.08
CA ALA A 341 -32.48 -10.34 27.16
C ALA A 341 -33.25 -11.60 26.70
N ALA A 342 -32.58 -12.73 26.71
CA ALA A 342 -33.21 -14.04 26.51
C ALA A 342 -32.68 -15.01 27.55
N LYS A 343 -33.16 -14.82 28.80
CA LYS A 343 -33.27 -15.90 29.82
C LYS A 343 -34.25 -15.43 30.87
N GLN A 344 -35.50 -15.84 30.70
CA GLN A 344 -36.44 -16.24 31.71
C GLN A 344 -37.83 -16.46 31.05
N LEU A 345 -38.10 -17.69 30.72
CA LEU A 345 -39.35 -18.41 31.04
C LEU A 345 -39.18 -19.85 30.61
#